data_7b0a1b2cefcd763b67aa6a18a507357e
#
_entry.id   7b0a1b2cefcd763b67aa6a18a507357e
#
_cell.length_a   1.000
_cell.length_b   1.000
_cell.length_c   1.000
_cell.angle_alpha   90.00
_cell.angle_beta   90.00
_cell.angle_gamma   90.00
#
_symmetry.space_group_name_H-M   'P 1'
#
loop_
_entity.id
_entity.type
_entity.pdbx_description
1 polymer ?
#
loop_
_entity_poly.entity_id
_entity_poly.type
_entity_poly.pdbx_seq_one_letter_code
_entity_poly.pdbx_strand_id
1 'polypeptide(L)'
;MSSGLVTAAYIVAAILFIFSLAGLSKQETAKQGCYSGVAGMAVALFVTVFSENTNGLGWIIIAMLIGAAIGIYKAKKVEMTEMPELIALLHSFVGLAAVLVGFNSYIEPGNVSHDMHTIHLVEVYLGIFIGAVTFTGSLVAFGKLNGKISSAPLQLPAKHKLNLAALVLSFILMLVFVSVDGSGFILILMTLIALAFGWHLVASIGGADMPVVVSMLNSYSGWAAAAAGFMLSNDLLIVTGALVGSSGAILSYIMCKAMNRSFISVIAGGFGTDGSAAASGSQEVGEYREVKPAEVAEMLRNAGSVIITPGYGMAVAQAQYPVAEITELLRKNGTEVRFGIHPVAGRLPGHMNVLLAEAKVPYDIVLEMDEINDDFPETDVVLVIGANDTVNPAAQTDPNSPIAGMPVLEVWKAKEVVVFKRSMNTGYAGVQNPLFFNENSVMCFGDAKKTVDEILAELKK
;
A
#
# COMPACT_ATOMS: atom_id res chain seq x y z
N MET A 1 27.95 26.98 -0.21
CA MET A 1 27.87 26.72 1.26
C MET A 1 29.00 25.77 1.62
N SER A 2 29.73 26.02 2.72
CA SER A 2 30.83 25.12 3.14
C SER A 2 30.31 23.70 3.45
N SER A 3 31.16 22.67 3.25
CA SER A 3 30.78 21.27 3.47
C SER A 3 30.30 20.99 4.89
N GLY A 4 30.91 21.60 5.92
CA GLY A 4 30.46 21.43 7.31
C GLY A 4 29.04 21.98 7.57
N LEU A 5 28.66 23.05 6.93
CA LEU A 5 27.32 23.64 7.07
C LEU A 5 26.28 22.79 6.32
N VAL A 6 26.66 22.21 5.18
CA VAL A 6 25.83 21.24 4.44
C VAL A 6 25.56 20.00 5.30
N THR A 7 26.59 19.41 5.91
CA THR A 7 26.46 18.26 6.79
C THR A 7 25.58 18.55 8.01
N ALA A 8 25.79 19.70 8.67
CA ALA A 8 24.95 20.11 9.80
C ALA A 8 23.48 20.27 9.42
N ALA A 9 23.19 20.87 8.27
CA ALA A 9 21.85 21.03 7.77
C ALA A 9 21.20 19.68 7.38
N TYR A 10 21.97 18.73 6.81
CA TYR A 10 21.47 17.40 6.54
C TYR A 10 21.14 16.61 7.81
N ILE A 11 21.92 16.77 8.87
CA ILE A 11 21.59 16.19 10.18
C ILE A 11 20.25 16.77 10.68
N VAL A 12 20.05 18.08 10.60
CA VAL A 12 18.78 18.70 10.98
C VAL A 12 17.62 18.17 10.13
N ALA A 13 17.80 18.06 8.81
CA ALA A 13 16.79 17.48 7.92
C ALA A 13 16.47 16.03 8.28
N ALA A 14 17.48 15.20 8.55
CA ALA A 14 17.29 13.81 8.96
C ALA A 14 16.50 13.70 10.29
N ILE A 15 16.81 14.54 11.28
CA ILE A 15 16.07 14.61 12.55
C ILE A 15 14.61 15.01 12.30
N LEU A 16 14.36 16.00 11.42
CA LEU A 16 13.01 16.41 11.07
C LEU A 16 12.23 15.29 10.37
N PHE A 17 12.87 14.47 9.53
CA PHE A 17 12.23 13.30 8.93
C PHE A 17 11.92 12.22 9.97
N ILE A 18 12.79 12.00 10.96
CA ILE A 18 12.50 11.07 12.07
C ILE A 18 11.30 11.59 12.88
N PHE A 19 11.23 12.88 13.20
CA PHE A 19 10.09 13.46 13.88
C PHE A 19 8.82 13.44 13.02
N SER A 20 8.95 13.53 11.71
CA SER A 20 7.83 13.34 10.79
C SER A 20 7.24 11.93 10.91
N LEU A 21 8.08 10.90 10.82
CA LEU A 21 7.62 9.51 10.94
C LEU A 21 7.02 9.23 12.33
N ALA A 22 7.67 9.70 13.39
CA ALA A 22 7.15 9.57 14.75
C ALA A 22 5.82 10.32 14.94
N GLY A 23 5.68 11.52 14.38
CA GLY A 23 4.45 12.30 14.44
C GLY A 23 3.30 11.68 13.65
N LEU A 24 3.58 11.07 12.50
CA LEU A 24 2.59 10.39 11.65
C LEU A 24 2.08 9.08 12.25
N SER A 25 2.74 8.53 13.29
CA SER A 25 2.31 7.29 13.96
C SER A 25 1.04 7.45 14.81
N LYS A 26 0.65 8.68 15.15
CA LYS A 26 -0.55 8.99 15.95
C LYS A 26 -1.34 10.10 15.28
N GLN A 27 -2.67 9.97 15.30
CA GLN A 27 -3.55 10.96 14.69
C GLN A 27 -3.40 12.37 15.30
N GLU A 28 -3.26 12.48 16.61
CA GLU A 28 -3.11 13.74 17.33
C GLU A 28 -1.88 14.55 16.89
N THR A 29 -0.80 13.86 16.58
CA THR A 29 0.49 14.45 16.18
C THR A 29 0.72 14.44 14.67
N ALA A 30 -0.15 13.80 13.87
CA ALA A 30 0.02 13.61 12.43
C ALA A 30 0.24 14.93 11.67
N LYS A 31 -0.50 15.98 12.03
CA LYS A 31 -0.36 17.31 11.42
C LYS A 31 1.02 17.93 11.68
N GLN A 32 1.53 17.77 12.90
CA GLN A 32 2.89 18.23 13.26
C GLN A 32 3.95 17.40 12.54
N GLY A 33 3.74 16.08 12.42
CA GLY A 33 4.56 15.19 11.63
C GLY A 33 4.66 15.61 10.16
N CYS A 34 3.55 15.96 9.53
CA CYS A 34 3.55 16.51 8.16
C CYS A 34 4.37 17.80 8.07
N TYR A 35 4.21 18.74 8.98
CA TYR A 35 5.00 19.99 8.98
C TYR A 35 6.49 19.72 9.16
N SER A 36 6.87 18.80 10.04
CA SER A 36 8.26 18.39 10.21
C SER A 36 8.85 17.81 8.93
N GLY A 37 8.10 16.97 8.23
CA GLY A 37 8.51 16.39 6.93
C GLY A 37 8.69 17.45 5.84
N VAL A 38 7.76 18.39 5.74
CA VAL A 38 7.84 19.52 4.80
C VAL A 38 9.05 20.42 5.11
N ALA A 39 9.27 20.73 6.38
CA ALA A 39 10.42 21.53 6.81
C ALA A 39 11.75 20.81 6.53
N GLY A 40 11.83 19.50 6.85
CA GLY A 40 13.01 18.68 6.54
C GLY A 40 13.33 18.65 5.05
N MET A 41 12.31 18.45 4.20
CA MET A 41 12.47 18.47 2.74
C MET A 41 12.91 19.86 2.24
N ALA A 42 12.33 20.94 2.74
CA ALA A 42 12.72 22.29 2.36
C ALA A 42 14.19 22.58 2.71
N VAL A 43 14.64 22.19 3.91
CA VAL A 43 16.05 22.31 4.32
C VAL A 43 16.95 21.48 3.40
N ALA A 44 16.59 20.22 3.13
CA ALA A 44 17.36 19.32 2.28
C ALA A 44 17.53 19.89 0.85
N LEU A 45 16.43 20.32 0.23
CA LEU A 45 16.44 20.88 -1.12
C LEU A 45 17.26 22.18 -1.18
N PHE A 46 17.02 23.11 -0.24
CA PHE A 46 17.73 24.38 -0.19
C PHE A 46 19.25 24.17 -0.09
N VAL A 47 19.67 23.33 0.85
CA VAL A 47 21.09 23.06 1.10
C VAL A 47 21.74 22.36 -0.08
N THR A 48 21.07 21.38 -0.69
CA THR A 48 21.58 20.65 -1.86
C THR A 48 21.74 21.58 -3.06
N VAL A 49 20.76 22.42 -3.36
CA VAL A 49 20.76 23.34 -4.50
C VAL A 49 21.86 24.40 -4.36
N PHE A 50 22.11 24.90 -3.14
CA PHE A 50 23.12 25.92 -2.87
C PHE A 50 24.47 25.38 -2.37
N SER A 51 24.69 24.05 -2.47
CA SER A 51 25.96 23.41 -2.18
C SER A 51 27.04 23.83 -3.21
N GLU A 52 28.29 23.92 -2.77
CA GLU A 52 29.44 24.25 -3.65
C GLU A 52 29.65 23.19 -4.74
N ASN A 53 29.23 21.96 -4.51
CA ASN A 53 29.39 20.86 -5.46
C ASN A 53 28.28 20.82 -6.53
N THR A 54 27.27 21.70 -6.46
CA THR A 54 26.13 21.68 -7.38
C THR A 54 26.40 22.55 -8.60
N ASN A 55 26.45 21.90 -9.77
CA ASN A 55 26.59 22.55 -11.06
C ASN A 55 25.25 22.56 -11.80
N GLY A 56 25.05 23.51 -12.71
CA GLY A 56 23.86 23.55 -13.55
C GLY A 56 22.59 24.01 -12.84
N LEU A 57 22.69 24.91 -11.88
CA LEU A 57 21.58 25.43 -11.08
C LEU A 57 20.34 25.81 -11.90
N GLY A 58 20.50 26.41 -13.08
CA GLY A 58 19.40 26.78 -13.95
C GLY A 58 18.58 25.58 -14.42
N TRP A 59 19.24 24.47 -14.81
CA TRP A 59 18.57 23.26 -15.21
C TRP A 59 17.86 22.56 -14.05
N ILE A 60 18.46 22.59 -12.86
CA ILE A 60 17.85 22.04 -11.64
C ILE A 60 16.56 22.78 -11.31
N ILE A 61 16.57 24.11 -11.32
CA ILE A 61 15.39 24.93 -11.05
C ILE A 61 14.29 24.68 -12.08
N ILE A 62 14.64 24.62 -13.38
CA ILE A 62 13.65 24.33 -14.45
C ILE A 62 13.02 22.95 -14.23
N ALA A 63 13.84 21.92 -13.98
CA ALA A 63 13.34 20.57 -13.74
C ALA A 63 12.44 20.50 -12.49
N MET A 64 12.84 21.19 -11.41
CA MET A 64 12.04 21.28 -10.17
C MET A 64 10.70 21.99 -10.42
N LEU A 65 10.67 23.08 -11.16
CA LEU A 65 9.44 23.79 -11.48
C LEU A 65 8.48 22.95 -12.31
N ILE A 66 8.99 22.23 -13.31
CA ILE A 66 8.18 21.32 -14.12
C ILE A 66 7.63 20.18 -13.24
N GLY A 67 8.49 19.53 -12.44
CA GLY A 67 8.08 18.47 -11.53
C GLY A 67 7.06 18.94 -10.49
N ALA A 68 7.27 20.12 -9.90
CA ALA A 68 6.35 20.72 -8.95
C ALA A 68 4.98 21.04 -9.59
N ALA A 69 4.96 21.60 -10.80
CA ALA A 69 3.71 21.90 -11.49
C ALA A 69 2.87 20.64 -11.76
N ILE A 70 3.52 19.58 -12.27
CA ILE A 70 2.86 18.27 -12.51
C ILE A 70 2.41 17.64 -11.19
N GLY A 71 3.28 17.64 -10.16
CA GLY A 71 3.00 17.05 -8.85
C GLY A 71 1.83 17.75 -8.14
N ILE A 72 1.82 19.08 -8.08
CA ILE A 72 0.72 19.85 -7.48
C ILE A 72 -0.59 19.64 -8.24
N TYR A 73 -0.55 19.62 -9.57
CA TYR A 73 -1.74 19.35 -10.38
C TYR A 73 -2.34 17.98 -10.07
N LYS A 74 -1.50 16.93 -10.02
CA LYS A 74 -1.94 15.57 -9.67
C LYS A 74 -2.42 15.47 -8.23
N ALA A 75 -1.67 16.02 -7.27
CA ALA A 75 -2.02 15.96 -5.85
C ALA A 75 -3.37 16.64 -5.53
N LYS A 76 -3.75 17.70 -6.29
CA LYS A 76 -5.05 18.37 -6.11
C LYS A 76 -6.22 17.63 -6.74
N LYS A 77 -5.98 16.73 -7.70
CA LYS A 77 -7.03 16.02 -8.43
C LYS A 77 -7.22 14.57 -8.03
N VAL A 78 -6.24 13.97 -7.36
CA VAL A 78 -6.29 12.57 -6.98
C VAL A 78 -7.38 12.35 -5.93
N GLU A 79 -8.22 11.36 -6.16
CA GLU A 79 -9.18 10.87 -5.18
C GLU A 79 -8.52 9.85 -4.24
N MET A 80 -9.09 9.64 -3.05
CA MET A 80 -8.53 8.69 -2.07
C MET A 80 -8.47 7.27 -2.61
N THR A 81 -9.39 6.90 -3.50
CA THR A 81 -9.41 5.60 -4.18
C THR A 81 -8.27 5.43 -5.19
N GLU A 82 -7.76 6.52 -5.76
CA GLU A 82 -6.65 6.55 -6.72
C GLU A 82 -5.26 6.66 -6.03
N MET A 83 -5.22 6.92 -4.71
CA MET A 83 -3.95 7.09 -3.97
C MET A 83 -3.01 5.90 -4.12
N PRO A 84 -3.44 4.63 -4.03
CA PRO A 84 -2.53 3.49 -4.19
C PRO A 84 -1.82 3.45 -5.54
N GLU A 85 -2.55 3.77 -6.62
CA GLU A 85 -1.97 3.79 -7.95
C GLU A 85 -1.02 4.97 -8.16
N LEU A 86 -1.36 6.16 -7.62
CA LEU A 86 -0.46 7.31 -7.66
C LEU A 86 0.84 7.04 -6.90
N ILE A 87 0.76 6.43 -5.72
CA ILE A 87 1.93 6.04 -4.92
C ILE A 87 2.81 5.05 -5.69
N ALA A 88 2.21 4.02 -6.32
CA ALA A 88 2.96 3.10 -7.15
C ALA A 88 3.66 3.80 -8.32
N LEU A 89 2.98 4.75 -8.97
CA LEU A 89 3.57 5.55 -10.04
C LEU A 89 4.75 6.40 -9.54
N LEU A 90 4.64 7.03 -8.37
CA LEU A 90 5.73 7.81 -7.76
C LEU A 90 6.95 6.93 -7.47
N HIS A 91 6.76 5.71 -6.96
CA HIS A 91 7.85 4.76 -6.76
C HIS A 91 8.57 4.39 -8.07
N SER A 92 7.85 4.34 -9.19
CA SER A 92 8.49 4.10 -10.48
C SER A 92 9.45 5.22 -10.86
N PHE A 93 9.10 6.48 -10.61
CA PHE A 93 10.01 7.61 -10.86
C PHE A 93 11.24 7.59 -9.95
N VAL A 94 11.10 7.18 -8.70
CA VAL A 94 12.26 6.99 -7.80
C VAL A 94 13.18 5.90 -8.34
N GLY A 95 12.63 4.77 -8.78
CA GLY A 95 13.42 3.70 -9.41
C GLY A 95 14.13 4.17 -10.67
N LEU A 96 13.44 4.91 -11.54
CA LEU A 96 14.05 5.49 -12.75
C LEU A 96 15.16 6.50 -12.42
N ALA A 97 14.95 7.36 -11.42
CA ALA A 97 15.96 8.31 -10.97
C ALA A 97 17.23 7.59 -10.48
N ALA A 98 17.08 6.50 -9.71
CA ALA A 98 18.24 5.72 -9.25
C ALA A 98 19.00 5.06 -10.41
N VAL A 99 18.31 4.57 -11.44
CA VAL A 99 18.93 4.05 -12.67
C VAL A 99 19.74 5.15 -13.36
N LEU A 100 19.14 6.32 -13.57
CA LEU A 100 19.79 7.44 -14.26
C LEU A 100 21.01 7.97 -13.46
N VAL A 101 20.86 8.09 -12.14
CA VAL A 101 21.97 8.46 -11.24
C VAL A 101 23.10 7.44 -11.34
N GLY A 102 22.77 6.13 -11.34
CA GLY A 102 23.76 5.08 -11.45
C GLY A 102 24.53 5.12 -12.78
N PHE A 103 23.83 5.30 -13.90
CA PHE A 103 24.51 5.46 -15.19
C PHE A 103 25.36 6.75 -15.25
N ASN A 104 24.86 7.85 -14.70
CA ASN A 104 25.63 9.09 -14.64
C ASN A 104 26.90 8.92 -13.80
N SER A 105 26.77 8.27 -12.63
CA SER A 105 27.90 7.99 -11.74
C SER A 105 28.92 7.01 -12.33
N TYR A 106 28.47 6.09 -13.22
CA TYR A 106 29.36 5.22 -13.99
C TYR A 106 30.13 5.98 -15.06
N ILE A 107 29.49 6.93 -15.77
CA ILE A 107 30.12 7.71 -16.86
C ILE A 107 31.04 8.78 -16.27
N GLU A 108 30.64 9.40 -15.18
CA GLU A 108 31.38 10.46 -14.50
C GLU A 108 31.60 10.11 -13.03
N PRO A 109 32.55 9.24 -12.69
CA PRO A 109 32.71 8.75 -11.32
C PRO A 109 33.24 9.81 -10.34
N GLY A 110 33.55 11.02 -10.81
CA GLY A 110 34.09 12.09 -9.96
C GLY A 110 35.46 11.76 -9.38
N ASN A 111 35.79 12.26 -8.20
CA ASN A 111 37.09 12.05 -7.53
C ASN A 111 37.02 10.79 -6.64
N VAL A 112 36.78 9.62 -7.23
CA VAL A 112 36.82 8.33 -6.50
C VAL A 112 38.31 7.93 -6.34
N SER A 113 38.79 7.70 -5.11
CA SER A 113 40.11 7.21 -4.85
C SER A 113 40.26 5.78 -5.40
N HIS A 114 41.50 5.42 -5.78
CA HIS A 114 41.80 4.10 -6.36
C HIS A 114 41.33 2.95 -5.42
N ASP A 115 41.46 3.11 -4.12
CA ASP A 115 41.08 2.12 -3.12
C ASP A 115 39.54 1.96 -3.02
N MET A 116 38.77 3.00 -3.37
CA MET A 116 37.32 2.98 -3.33
C MET A 116 36.66 2.62 -4.68
N HIS A 117 37.46 2.48 -5.75
CA HIS A 117 36.94 2.27 -7.10
C HIS A 117 36.10 0.99 -7.23
N THR A 118 36.56 -0.12 -6.66
CA THR A 118 35.83 -1.39 -6.66
C THR A 118 34.51 -1.27 -5.90
N ILE A 119 34.49 -0.57 -4.76
CA ILE A 119 33.29 -0.34 -3.97
C ILE A 119 32.30 0.49 -4.78
N HIS A 120 32.78 1.56 -5.43
CA HIS A 120 31.95 2.42 -6.27
C HIS A 120 31.31 1.66 -7.45
N LEU A 121 32.04 0.76 -8.10
CA LEU A 121 31.48 -0.11 -9.14
C LEU A 121 30.34 -1.01 -8.60
N VAL A 122 30.51 -1.57 -7.40
CA VAL A 122 29.45 -2.36 -6.73
C VAL A 122 28.25 -1.50 -6.41
N GLU A 123 28.43 -0.30 -5.87
CA GLU A 123 27.35 0.66 -5.56
C GLU A 123 26.57 1.04 -6.81
N VAL A 124 27.25 1.38 -7.90
CA VAL A 124 26.64 1.68 -9.20
C VAL A 124 25.81 0.50 -9.69
N TYR A 125 26.38 -0.70 -9.67
CA TYR A 125 25.72 -1.90 -10.16
C TYR A 125 24.45 -2.20 -9.34
N LEU A 126 24.56 -2.21 -8.01
CA LEU A 126 23.42 -2.48 -7.12
C LEU A 126 22.36 -1.37 -7.18
N GLY A 127 22.78 -0.12 -7.27
CA GLY A 127 21.85 1.02 -7.38
C GLY A 127 21.04 0.96 -8.66
N ILE A 128 21.64 0.65 -9.80
CA ILE A 128 20.93 0.46 -11.08
C ILE A 128 20.03 -0.77 -11.01
N PHE A 129 20.50 -1.89 -10.44
CA PHE A 129 19.71 -3.11 -10.31
C PHE A 129 18.43 -2.86 -9.49
N ILE A 130 18.57 -2.32 -8.27
CA ILE A 130 17.44 -2.03 -7.39
C ILE A 130 16.50 -1.00 -8.04
N GLY A 131 17.05 0.04 -8.65
CA GLY A 131 16.31 1.06 -9.36
C GLY A 131 15.48 0.50 -10.52
N ALA A 132 16.07 -0.36 -11.35
CA ALA A 132 15.41 -0.97 -12.50
C ALA A 132 14.28 -1.92 -12.09
N VAL A 133 14.51 -2.76 -11.07
CA VAL A 133 13.47 -3.63 -10.48
C VAL A 133 12.32 -2.80 -9.92
N THR A 134 12.63 -1.73 -9.18
CA THR A 134 11.64 -0.81 -8.61
C THR A 134 10.83 -0.13 -9.70
N PHE A 135 11.48 0.36 -10.75
CA PHE A 135 10.84 1.06 -11.86
C PHE A 135 9.78 0.20 -12.54
N THR A 136 10.16 -0.95 -13.07
CA THR A 136 9.21 -1.81 -13.81
C THR A 136 8.21 -2.48 -12.90
N GLY A 137 8.60 -2.92 -11.71
CA GLY A 137 7.68 -3.49 -10.71
C GLY A 137 6.58 -2.49 -10.33
N SER A 138 6.95 -1.22 -10.12
CA SER A 138 5.99 -0.16 -9.78
C SER A 138 5.07 0.20 -10.95
N LEU A 139 5.55 0.17 -12.18
CA LEU A 139 4.70 0.36 -13.36
C LEU A 139 3.66 -0.75 -13.51
N VAL A 140 4.04 -2.00 -13.25
CA VAL A 140 3.10 -3.14 -13.26
C VAL A 140 2.08 -3.00 -12.14
N ALA A 141 2.52 -2.63 -10.92
CA ALA A 141 1.61 -2.39 -9.80
C ALA A 141 0.60 -1.27 -10.11
N PHE A 142 1.08 -0.15 -10.64
CA PHE A 142 0.23 0.93 -11.14
C PHE A 142 -0.80 0.43 -12.16
N GLY A 143 -0.35 -0.35 -13.17
CA GLY A 143 -1.23 -0.88 -14.20
C GLY A 143 -2.30 -1.84 -13.67
N LYS A 144 -1.96 -2.67 -12.65
CA LYS A 144 -2.91 -3.58 -11.99
C LYS A 144 -3.92 -2.81 -11.12
N LEU A 145 -3.46 -1.82 -10.36
CA LEU A 145 -4.31 -1.01 -9.49
C LEU A 145 -5.29 -0.13 -10.29
N ASN A 146 -4.82 0.42 -11.41
CA ASN A 146 -5.63 1.23 -12.33
C ASN A 146 -6.55 0.40 -13.26
N GLY A 147 -6.45 -0.94 -13.20
CA GLY A 147 -7.25 -1.84 -14.04
C GLY A 147 -6.80 -1.94 -15.50
N LYS A 148 -5.68 -1.31 -15.90
CA LYS A 148 -5.12 -1.42 -17.26
C LYS A 148 -4.44 -2.76 -17.51
N ILE A 149 -3.96 -3.40 -16.45
CA ILE A 149 -3.39 -4.74 -16.46
C ILE A 149 -4.30 -5.63 -15.60
N SER A 150 -4.54 -6.86 -16.03
CA SER A 150 -5.34 -7.83 -15.28
C SER A 150 -4.77 -8.02 -13.87
N SER A 151 -5.64 -8.00 -12.86
CA SER A 151 -5.28 -8.28 -11.47
C SER A 151 -4.94 -9.76 -11.22
N ALA A 152 -5.25 -10.65 -12.17
CA ALA A 152 -4.86 -12.06 -12.08
C ALA A 152 -3.33 -12.20 -12.08
N PRO A 153 -2.78 -13.14 -11.29
CA PRO A 153 -1.35 -13.40 -11.29
C PRO A 153 -0.91 -13.98 -12.65
N LEU A 154 0.17 -13.46 -13.21
CA LEU A 154 0.79 -14.04 -14.41
C LEU A 154 1.40 -15.39 -14.06
N GLN A 155 0.92 -16.44 -14.73
CA GLN A 155 1.43 -17.78 -14.53
C GLN A 155 2.35 -18.16 -15.69
N LEU A 156 3.66 -18.10 -15.45
CA LEU A 156 4.66 -18.68 -16.34
C LEU A 156 5.13 -20.03 -15.79
N PRO A 157 5.38 -21.02 -16.65
CA PRO A 157 5.94 -22.29 -16.21
C PRO A 157 7.30 -22.05 -15.54
N ALA A 158 7.49 -22.67 -14.36
CA ALA A 158 8.72 -22.54 -13.57
C ALA A 158 9.07 -21.08 -13.13
N LYS A 159 8.06 -20.23 -12.86
CA LYS A 159 8.21 -18.81 -12.49
C LYS A 159 9.28 -18.54 -11.42
N HIS A 160 9.37 -19.40 -10.40
CA HIS A 160 10.34 -19.27 -9.31
C HIS A 160 11.77 -19.59 -9.74
N LYS A 161 11.94 -20.60 -10.61
CA LYS A 161 13.25 -20.92 -11.18
C LYS A 161 13.73 -19.81 -12.10
N LEU A 162 12.81 -19.18 -12.83
CA LEU A 162 13.11 -18.03 -13.68
C LEU A 162 13.57 -16.82 -12.85
N ASN A 163 12.86 -16.49 -11.77
CA ASN A 163 13.23 -15.43 -10.85
C ASN A 163 14.60 -15.69 -10.19
N LEU A 164 14.82 -16.91 -9.72
CA LEU A 164 16.10 -17.31 -9.13
C LEU A 164 17.23 -17.24 -10.18
N ALA A 165 17.00 -17.71 -11.39
CA ALA A 165 17.97 -17.65 -12.48
C ALA A 165 18.34 -16.21 -12.82
N ALA A 166 17.36 -15.28 -12.87
CA ALA A 166 17.62 -13.86 -13.09
C ALA A 166 18.47 -13.24 -11.99
N LEU A 167 18.20 -13.57 -10.72
CA LEU A 167 19.00 -13.09 -9.57
C LEU A 167 20.42 -13.65 -9.60
N VAL A 168 20.59 -14.97 -9.82
CA VAL A 168 21.90 -15.63 -9.90
C VAL A 168 22.70 -15.08 -11.08
N LEU A 169 22.07 -14.91 -12.24
CA LEU A 169 22.72 -14.34 -13.42
C LEU A 169 23.15 -12.89 -13.16
N SER A 170 22.31 -12.07 -12.55
CA SER A 170 22.65 -10.70 -12.18
C SER A 170 23.83 -10.66 -11.20
N PHE A 171 23.88 -11.58 -10.23
CA PHE A 171 25.00 -11.68 -9.30
C PHE A 171 26.31 -12.08 -10.00
N ILE A 172 26.25 -13.06 -10.91
CA ILE A 172 27.43 -13.45 -11.72
C ILE A 172 27.90 -12.27 -12.60
N LEU A 173 26.97 -11.57 -13.25
CA LEU A 173 27.28 -10.39 -14.03
C LEU A 173 27.93 -9.27 -13.18
N MET A 174 27.53 -9.12 -11.91
CA MET A 174 28.18 -8.20 -10.98
C MET A 174 29.64 -8.57 -10.74
N LEU A 175 29.91 -9.85 -10.47
CA LEU A 175 31.29 -10.32 -10.26
C LEU A 175 32.18 -10.11 -11.52
N VAL A 176 31.59 -10.40 -12.70
CA VAL A 176 32.31 -10.14 -13.98
C VAL A 176 32.49 -8.64 -14.19
N PHE A 177 31.46 -7.81 -13.95
CA PHE A 177 31.51 -6.35 -14.08
C PHE A 177 32.67 -5.74 -13.25
N VAL A 178 32.80 -6.17 -12.01
CA VAL A 178 33.86 -5.74 -11.11
C VAL A 178 35.21 -6.27 -11.57
N SER A 179 35.28 -7.53 -12.01
CA SER A 179 36.56 -8.15 -12.43
C SER A 179 37.18 -7.55 -13.70
N VAL A 180 36.34 -6.98 -14.58
CA VAL A 180 36.80 -6.28 -15.81
C VAL A 180 36.90 -4.76 -15.63
N ASP A 181 36.91 -4.30 -14.37
CA ASP A 181 37.03 -2.88 -14.01
C ASP A 181 35.93 -1.99 -14.61
N GLY A 182 34.74 -2.56 -14.71
CA GLY A 182 33.56 -1.90 -15.29
C GLY A 182 33.42 -2.14 -16.80
N SER A 183 32.23 -2.45 -17.24
CA SER A 183 31.88 -2.58 -18.66
C SER A 183 30.46 -2.07 -18.89
N GLY A 184 30.34 -1.01 -19.70
CA GLY A 184 29.01 -0.46 -20.04
C GLY A 184 28.07 -1.47 -20.69
N PHE A 185 28.60 -2.44 -21.45
CA PHE A 185 27.81 -3.51 -22.05
C PHE A 185 27.21 -4.43 -20.98
N ILE A 186 28.02 -4.85 -19.99
CA ILE A 186 27.53 -5.69 -18.88
C ILE A 186 26.49 -4.93 -18.06
N LEU A 187 26.71 -3.64 -17.82
CA LEU A 187 25.79 -2.79 -17.07
C LEU A 187 24.44 -2.65 -17.78
N ILE A 188 24.44 -2.44 -19.10
CA ILE A 188 23.21 -2.40 -19.91
C ILE A 188 22.51 -3.76 -19.92
N LEU A 189 23.24 -4.85 -20.10
CA LEU A 189 22.70 -6.20 -20.10
C LEU A 189 22.01 -6.51 -18.75
N MET A 190 22.69 -6.21 -17.65
CA MET A 190 22.11 -6.36 -16.30
C MET A 190 20.86 -5.50 -16.13
N THR A 191 20.88 -4.25 -16.61
CA THR A 191 19.72 -3.36 -16.52
C THR A 191 18.51 -3.96 -17.23
N LEU A 192 18.69 -4.52 -18.43
CA LEU A 192 17.61 -5.19 -19.16
C LEU A 192 17.07 -6.41 -18.40
N ILE A 193 17.96 -7.21 -17.81
CA ILE A 193 17.55 -8.35 -16.97
C ILE A 193 16.79 -7.86 -15.74
N ALA A 194 17.24 -6.81 -15.06
CA ALA A 194 16.60 -6.24 -13.89
C ALA A 194 15.22 -5.65 -14.21
N LEU A 195 15.06 -4.98 -15.36
CA LEU A 195 13.78 -4.48 -15.85
C LEU A 195 12.80 -5.63 -16.11
N ALA A 196 13.24 -6.68 -16.78
CA ALA A 196 12.41 -7.87 -17.04
C ALA A 196 12.06 -8.61 -15.75
N PHE A 197 13.00 -8.73 -14.81
CA PHE A 197 12.80 -9.33 -13.50
C PHE A 197 11.78 -8.56 -12.67
N GLY A 198 11.90 -7.24 -12.55
CA GLY A 198 10.96 -6.40 -11.81
C GLY A 198 9.54 -6.48 -12.37
N TRP A 199 9.41 -6.47 -13.71
CA TRP A 199 8.14 -6.64 -14.39
C TRP A 199 7.51 -8.00 -14.06
N HIS A 200 8.26 -9.09 -14.22
CA HIS A 200 7.78 -10.44 -13.98
C HIS A 200 7.43 -10.68 -12.50
N LEU A 201 8.25 -10.17 -11.58
CA LEU A 201 8.06 -10.32 -10.14
C LEU A 201 6.69 -9.82 -9.71
N VAL A 202 6.34 -8.59 -10.07
CA VAL A 202 5.06 -7.96 -9.67
C VAL A 202 3.90 -8.46 -10.53
N ALA A 203 4.13 -8.80 -11.80
CA ALA A 203 3.10 -9.40 -12.66
C ALA A 203 2.62 -10.75 -12.12
N SER A 204 3.50 -11.52 -11.49
CA SER A 204 3.20 -12.84 -10.91
C SER A 204 2.40 -12.79 -9.60
N ILE A 205 2.26 -11.61 -8.98
CA ILE A 205 1.51 -11.43 -7.72
C ILE A 205 0.06 -11.08 -8.04
N GLY A 206 -0.87 -11.73 -7.35
CA GLY A 206 -2.30 -11.48 -7.49
C GLY A 206 -2.74 -10.13 -6.93
N GLY A 207 -3.88 -9.65 -7.40
CA GLY A 207 -4.43 -8.37 -6.94
C GLY A 207 -4.74 -8.33 -5.44
N ALA A 208 -5.15 -9.44 -4.83
CA ALA A 208 -5.42 -9.51 -3.39
C ALA A 208 -4.20 -9.15 -2.54
N ASP A 209 -2.99 -9.42 -3.04
CA ASP A 209 -1.73 -9.14 -2.34
C ASP A 209 -1.16 -7.74 -2.69
N MET A 210 -1.86 -6.94 -3.54
CA MET A 210 -1.38 -5.61 -3.97
C MET A 210 -1.09 -4.64 -2.81
N PRO A 211 -1.84 -4.59 -1.70
CA PRO A 211 -1.48 -3.73 -0.57
C PRO A 211 -0.09 -4.03 -0.01
N VAL A 212 0.28 -5.32 0.09
CA VAL A 212 1.63 -5.72 0.49
C VAL A 212 2.67 -5.33 -0.55
N VAL A 213 2.34 -5.49 -1.84
CA VAL A 213 3.24 -5.12 -2.96
C VAL A 213 3.53 -3.62 -2.95
N VAL A 214 2.54 -2.76 -2.74
CA VAL A 214 2.75 -1.31 -2.67
C VAL A 214 3.69 -0.95 -1.51
N SER A 215 3.51 -1.58 -0.34
CA SER A 215 4.40 -1.38 0.81
C SER A 215 5.82 -1.90 0.53
N MET A 216 5.96 -3.03 -0.17
CA MET A 216 7.25 -3.59 -0.56
C MET A 216 7.97 -2.70 -1.60
N LEU A 217 7.24 -2.14 -2.57
CA LEU A 217 7.79 -1.17 -3.52
C LEU A 217 8.26 0.11 -2.83
N ASN A 218 7.57 0.54 -1.77
CA ASN A 218 8.05 1.62 -0.90
C ASN A 218 9.42 1.26 -0.28
N SER A 219 9.58 0.03 0.21
CA SER A 219 10.86 -0.45 0.71
C SER A 219 11.95 -0.45 -0.38
N TYR A 220 11.64 -0.94 -1.57
CA TYR A 220 12.59 -0.96 -2.69
C TYR A 220 13.00 0.45 -3.13
N SER A 221 12.06 1.40 -3.18
CA SER A 221 12.37 2.79 -3.49
C SER A 221 13.24 3.45 -2.42
N GLY A 222 13.04 3.11 -1.14
CA GLY A 222 13.92 3.54 -0.06
C GLY A 222 15.34 3.00 -0.21
N TRP A 223 15.50 1.73 -0.55
CA TRP A 223 16.81 1.13 -0.79
C TRP A 223 17.46 1.65 -2.06
N ALA A 224 16.69 1.95 -3.12
CA ALA A 224 17.19 2.64 -4.30
C ALA A 224 17.72 4.04 -3.97
N ALA A 225 17.03 4.79 -3.10
CA ALA A 225 17.48 6.10 -2.63
C ALA A 225 18.75 5.98 -1.78
N ALA A 226 18.85 4.98 -0.89
CA ALA A 226 20.07 4.72 -0.11
C ALA A 226 21.25 4.38 -1.02
N ALA A 227 21.05 3.52 -2.02
CA ALA A 227 22.07 3.18 -3.02
C ALA A 227 22.54 4.42 -3.81
N ALA A 228 21.60 5.29 -4.23
CA ALA A 228 21.93 6.57 -4.84
C ALA A 228 22.72 7.47 -3.87
N GLY A 229 22.39 7.42 -2.58
CA GLY A 229 23.13 8.14 -1.54
C GLY A 229 24.60 7.70 -1.43
N PHE A 230 24.87 6.39 -1.50
CA PHE A 230 26.25 5.87 -1.54
C PHE A 230 26.99 6.34 -2.80
N MET A 231 26.42 6.16 -3.98
CA MET A 231 27.01 6.59 -5.24
C MET A 231 27.34 8.11 -5.28
N LEU A 232 26.50 8.92 -4.64
CA LEU A 232 26.66 10.37 -4.60
C LEU A 232 27.38 10.89 -3.34
N SER A 233 27.83 9.99 -2.46
CA SER A 233 28.39 10.34 -1.13
C SER A 233 27.50 11.32 -0.37
N ASN A 234 26.17 11.07 -0.38
CA ASN A 234 25.15 11.91 0.25
C ASN A 234 24.55 11.21 1.47
N ASP A 235 25.02 11.59 2.66
CA ASP A 235 24.62 10.99 3.94
C ASP A 235 23.09 11.11 4.19
N LEU A 236 22.47 12.20 3.75
CA LEU A 236 21.04 12.40 3.93
C LEU A 236 20.24 11.38 3.13
N LEU A 237 20.61 11.10 1.88
CA LEU A 237 19.94 10.07 1.08
C LEU A 237 20.17 8.68 1.64
N ILE A 238 21.34 8.38 2.20
CA ILE A 238 21.63 7.11 2.85
C ILE A 238 20.69 6.92 4.05
N VAL A 239 20.66 7.90 4.95
CA VAL A 239 19.83 7.81 6.17
C VAL A 239 18.35 7.76 5.84
N THR A 240 17.85 8.64 4.98
CA THR A 240 16.43 8.68 4.63
C THR A 240 16.00 7.46 3.84
N GLY A 241 16.86 7.00 2.92
CA GLY A 241 16.62 5.77 2.17
C GLY A 241 16.58 4.53 3.06
N ALA A 242 17.48 4.43 4.04
CA ALA A 242 17.49 3.34 5.02
C ALA A 242 16.23 3.37 5.91
N LEU A 243 15.80 4.55 6.38
CA LEU A 243 14.57 4.71 7.17
C LEU A 243 13.33 4.27 6.38
N VAL A 244 13.16 4.77 5.15
CA VAL A 244 12.02 4.43 4.29
C VAL A 244 12.07 2.97 3.89
N GLY A 245 13.24 2.45 3.52
CA GLY A 245 13.43 1.05 3.14
C GLY A 245 13.07 0.10 4.28
N SER A 246 13.56 0.39 5.48
CA SER A 246 13.28 -0.42 6.67
C SER A 246 11.80 -0.35 7.09
N SER A 247 11.21 0.84 7.10
CA SER A 247 9.80 1.00 7.47
C SER A 247 8.87 0.29 6.49
N GLY A 248 9.13 0.37 5.18
CA GLY A 248 8.38 -0.36 4.17
C GLY A 248 8.50 -1.89 4.32
N ALA A 249 9.69 -2.40 4.64
CA ALA A 249 9.91 -3.83 4.88
C ALA A 249 9.15 -4.33 6.12
N ILE A 250 9.22 -3.59 7.23
CA ILE A 250 8.51 -3.91 8.47
C ILE A 250 7.00 -3.90 8.23
N LEU A 251 6.49 -2.87 7.55
CA LEU A 251 5.07 -2.76 7.24
C LEU A 251 4.60 -3.91 6.34
N SER A 252 5.37 -4.27 5.32
CA SER A 252 5.08 -5.43 4.46
C SER A 252 5.05 -6.74 5.25
N TYR A 253 5.97 -6.92 6.21
CA TYR A 253 5.98 -8.08 7.09
C TYR A 253 4.73 -8.15 7.97
N ILE A 254 4.34 -7.04 8.60
CA ILE A 254 3.13 -6.95 9.43
C ILE A 254 1.88 -7.27 8.59
N MET A 255 1.78 -6.72 7.39
CA MET A 255 0.67 -6.99 6.49
C MET A 255 0.62 -8.45 6.02
N CYS A 256 1.77 -9.05 5.69
CA CYS A 256 1.83 -10.48 5.38
C CYS A 256 1.32 -11.33 6.54
N LYS A 257 1.72 -10.98 7.78
CA LYS A 257 1.25 -11.67 8.98
C LYS A 257 -0.27 -11.50 9.15
N ALA A 258 -0.81 -10.30 8.95
CA ALA A 258 -2.24 -10.03 9.01
C ALA A 258 -3.06 -10.76 7.92
N MET A 259 -2.43 -11.18 6.84
CA MET A 259 -3.05 -11.96 5.76
C MET A 259 -2.76 -13.47 5.87
N ASN A 260 -2.09 -13.92 6.93
CA ASN A 260 -1.56 -15.28 7.06
C ASN A 260 -0.72 -15.72 5.85
N ARG A 261 0.08 -14.80 5.31
CA ARG A 261 0.98 -15.06 4.18
C ARG A 261 2.43 -15.07 4.62
N SER A 262 3.22 -15.97 4.05
CA SER A 262 4.67 -15.91 4.23
C SER A 262 5.24 -14.69 3.53
N PHE A 263 5.98 -13.86 4.25
CA PHE A 263 6.66 -12.67 3.69
C PHE A 263 7.60 -13.06 2.53
N ILE A 264 8.34 -14.17 2.68
CA ILE A 264 9.23 -14.69 1.64
C ILE A 264 8.43 -15.12 0.40
N SER A 265 7.25 -15.73 0.60
CA SER A 265 6.43 -16.18 -0.54
C SER A 265 5.91 -15.00 -1.36
N VAL A 266 5.56 -13.89 -0.73
CA VAL A 266 5.09 -12.69 -1.43
C VAL A 266 6.25 -12.01 -2.16
N ILE A 267 7.42 -11.83 -1.53
CA ILE A 267 8.61 -11.24 -2.15
C ILE A 267 9.09 -12.06 -3.35
N ALA A 268 9.02 -13.38 -3.27
CA ALA A 268 9.46 -14.26 -4.35
C ALA A 268 8.42 -14.44 -5.50
N GLY A 269 7.35 -13.63 -5.50
CA GLY A 269 6.32 -13.69 -6.54
C GLY A 269 5.27 -14.78 -6.30
N GLY A 270 4.93 -15.07 -5.02
CA GLY A 270 3.87 -15.99 -4.65
C GLY A 270 4.29 -17.46 -4.55
N PHE A 271 5.40 -17.76 -3.89
CA PHE A 271 5.73 -19.13 -3.49
C PHE A 271 4.59 -19.72 -2.64
N GLY A 272 3.92 -20.74 -3.15
CA GLY A 272 2.92 -21.52 -2.42
C GLY A 272 1.45 -21.26 -2.76
N THR A 273 1.15 -20.32 -3.64
CA THR A 273 -0.11 -20.36 -4.39
C THR A 273 0.16 -20.95 -5.76
N ASP A 274 0.45 -22.26 -5.80
CA ASP A 274 0.20 -23.00 -7.02
C ASP A 274 -1.27 -22.76 -7.33
N GLY A 275 -1.54 -22.20 -8.52
CA GLY A 275 -2.88 -21.83 -8.97
C GLY A 275 -3.85 -23.00 -9.18
N SER A 276 -3.87 -23.90 -8.23
CA SER A 276 -4.97 -24.79 -7.95
C SER A 276 -5.90 -24.17 -6.90
N ALA A 277 -6.19 -22.87 -7.02
CA ALA A 277 -7.53 -22.45 -6.70
C ALA A 277 -8.40 -23.14 -7.76
N ALA A 278 -8.58 -24.43 -7.60
CA ALA A 278 -9.68 -25.12 -8.21
C ALA A 278 -10.91 -24.25 -7.86
N ALA A 279 -11.49 -23.67 -8.89
CA ALA A 279 -12.88 -23.28 -8.90
C ALA A 279 -13.71 -24.54 -8.73
N SER A 280 -13.72 -25.08 -7.53
CA SER A 280 -14.51 -26.26 -7.14
C SER A 280 -14.77 -26.22 -5.64
N GLY A 281 -15.17 -25.05 -5.13
CA GLY A 281 -16.14 -25.04 -4.08
C GLY A 281 -17.47 -25.32 -4.76
N SER A 282 -18.09 -26.44 -4.47
CA SER A 282 -19.52 -26.65 -4.66
C SER A 282 -20.21 -25.34 -4.27
N GLN A 283 -20.99 -24.76 -5.19
CA GLN A 283 -21.89 -23.67 -4.86
C GLN A 283 -22.80 -24.21 -3.76
N GLU A 284 -22.50 -23.90 -2.52
CA GLU A 284 -23.55 -23.94 -1.49
C GLU A 284 -24.53 -22.83 -1.89
N VAL A 285 -25.55 -23.23 -2.58
CA VAL A 285 -26.71 -22.41 -2.88
C VAL A 285 -27.52 -22.34 -1.57
N GLY A 286 -27.04 -21.51 -0.65
CA GLY A 286 -27.82 -21.15 0.53
C GLY A 286 -28.90 -20.14 0.13
N GLU A 287 -30.02 -20.14 0.85
CA GLU A 287 -31.00 -19.07 0.76
C GLU A 287 -30.47 -17.86 1.54
N TYR A 288 -30.53 -16.68 0.95
CA TYR A 288 -30.23 -15.43 1.62
C TYR A 288 -31.51 -14.63 1.87
N ARG A 289 -31.49 -13.82 2.91
CA ARG A 289 -32.61 -12.93 3.25
C ARG A 289 -32.29 -11.50 2.78
N GLU A 290 -33.14 -10.92 1.96
CA GLU A 290 -32.99 -9.55 1.48
C GLU A 290 -33.81 -8.58 2.35
N VAL A 291 -33.24 -7.40 2.60
CA VAL A 291 -33.90 -6.30 3.33
C VAL A 291 -33.76 -5.00 2.54
N LYS A 292 -34.77 -4.14 2.73
CA LYS A 292 -34.80 -2.80 2.13
C LYS A 292 -34.17 -1.75 3.05
N PRO A 293 -33.71 -0.61 2.52
CA PRO A 293 -33.14 0.46 3.33
C PRO A 293 -34.00 0.94 4.50
N ALA A 294 -35.33 0.96 4.32
CA ALA A 294 -36.26 1.33 5.38
C ALA A 294 -36.24 0.36 6.57
N GLU A 295 -36.15 -0.95 6.30
CA GLU A 295 -36.05 -1.98 7.33
C GLU A 295 -34.74 -1.89 8.10
N VAL A 296 -33.61 -1.60 7.37
CA VAL A 296 -32.33 -1.33 8.01
C VAL A 296 -32.36 -0.09 8.90
N ALA A 297 -33.05 0.97 8.48
CA ALA A 297 -33.25 2.15 9.31
C ALA A 297 -34.02 1.84 10.60
N GLU A 298 -35.01 0.95 10.53
CA GLU A 298 -35.75 0.50 11.70
C GLU A 298 -34.89 -0.33 12.66
N MET A 299 -34.07 -1.26 12.11
CA MET A 299 -33.08 -2.01 12.90
C MET A 299 -32.13 -1.06 13.65
N LEU A 300 -31.62 -0.03 12.97
CA LEU A 300 -30.70 0.95 13.55
C LEU A 300 -31.37 1.84 14.62
N ARG A 301 -32.64 2.19 14.47
CA ARG A 301 -33.39 2.94 15.49
C ARG A 301 -33.54 2.16 16.79
N ASN A 302 -33.70 0.85 16.69
CA ASN A 302 -33.91 -0.04 17.82
C ASN A 302 -32.61 -0.57 18.43
N ALA A 303 -31.47 -0.34 17.79
CA ALA A 303 -30.16 -0.82 18.24
C ALA A 303 -29.57 0.07 19.33
N GLY A 304 -29.09 -0.53 20.41
CA GLY A 304 -28.29 0.12 21.45
C GLY A 304 -26.83 0.20 21.08
N SER A 305 -26.34 -0.77 20.31
CA SER A 305 -24.93 -0.83 19.84
C SER A 305 -24.83 -1.21 18.36
N VAL A 306 -23.99 -0.48 17.62
CA VAL A 306 -23.77 -0.68 16.19
C VAL A 306 -22.27 -0.70 15.92
N ILE A 307 -21.79 -1.69 15.16
CA ILE A 307 -20.43 -1.71 14.61
C ILE A 307 -20.50 -1.63 13.10
N ILE A 308 -19.69 -0.74 12.51
CA ILE A 308 -19.58 -0.58 11.07
C ILE A 308 -18.23 -1.14 10.62
N THR A 309 -18.25 -2.10 9.69
CA THR A 309 -17.04 -2.70 9.12
C THR A 309 -16.87 -2.23 7.67
N PRO A 310 -16.06 -1.17 7.46
CA PRO A 310 -15.86 -0.62 6.13
C PRO A 310 -14.88 -1.45 5.32
N GLY A 311 -15.10 -1.49 4.01
CA GLY A 311 -14.18 -2.07 3.04
C GLY A 311 -13.99 -1.17 1.82
N TYR A 312 -13.18 -1.63 0.88
CA TYR A 312 -12.84 -0.87 -0.32
C TYR A 312 -14.07 -0.44 -1.15
N GLY A 313 -15.12 -1.26 -1.15
CA GLY A 313 -16.37 -0.92 -1.85
C GLY A 313 -17.07 0.34 -1.30
N MET A 314 -16.90 0.65 -0.01
CA MET A 314 -17.39 1.91 0.57
C MET A 314 -16.64 3.11 -0.01
N ALA A 315 -15.32 3.00 -0.18
CA ALA A 315 -14.50 4.04 -0.77
C ALA A 315 -14.87 4.29 -2.24
N VAL A 316 -15.00 3.21 -3.03
CA VAL A 316 -15.36 3.31 -4.46
C VAL A 316 -16.72 3.96 -4.67
N ALA A 317 -17.68 3.67 -3.80
CA ALA A 317 -19.01 4.27 -3.84
C ALA A 317 -19.05 5.68 -3.23
N GLN A 318 -17.98 6.16 -2.60
CA GLN A 318 -17.94 7.40 -1.82
C GLN A 318 -19.04 7.45 -0.74
N ALA A 319 -19.30 6.32 -0.10
CA ALA A 319 -20.34 6.16 0.91
C ALA A 319 -19.88 6.60 2.32
N GLN A 320 -18.60 6.96 2.52
CA GLN A 320 -18.06 7.40 3.81
C GLN A 320 -18.76 8.63 4.37
N TYR A 321 -19.21 9.54 3.53
CA TYR A 321 -19.90 10.76 3.97
C TYR A 321 -21.28 10.47 4.58
N PRO A 322 -22.22 9.80 3.88
CA PRO A 322 -23.50 9.45 4.49
C PRO A 322 -23.35 8.46 5.65
N VAL A 323 -22.34 7.58 5.66
CA VAL A 323 -22.03 6.72 6.82
C VAL A 323 -21.63 7.57 8.03
N ALA A 324 -20.82 8.61 7.85
CA ALA A 324 -20.46 9.55 8.92
C ALA A 324 -21.70 10.28 9.47
N GLU A 325 -22.62 10.70 8.60
CA GLU A 325 -23.86 11.36 9.02
C GLU A 325 -24.80 10.39 9.82
N ILE A 326 -24.92 9.14 9.38
CA ILE A 326 -25.66 8.10 10.13
C ILE A 326 -25.02 7.90 11.50
N THR A 327 -23.69 7.82 11.56
CA THR A 327 -22.94 7.65 12.81
C THR A 327 -23.23 8.80 13.77
N GLU A 328 -23.17 10.04 13.30
CA GLU A 328 -23.47 11.21 14.11
C GLU A 328 -24.93 11.22 14.63
N LEU A 329 -25.87 10.87 13.75
CA LEU A 329 -27.31 10.83 14.09
C LEU A 329 -27.60 9.75 15.14
N LEU A 330 -27.08 8.54 14.97
CA LEU A 330 -27.27 7.44 15.92
C LEU A 330 -26.64 7.77 17.28
N ARG A 331 -25.44 8.32 17.31
CA ARG A 331 -24.77 8.74 18.56
C ARG A 331 -25.55 9.85 19.28
N LYS A 332 -26.13 10.80 18.56
CA LYS A 332 -27.02 11.81 19.14
C LYS A 332 -28.26 11.20 19.79
N ASN A 333 -28.73 10.09 19.26
CA ASN A 333 -29.91 9.36 19.81
C ASN A 333 -29.53 8.38 20.93
N GLY A 334 -28.23 8.32 21.32
CA GLY A 334 -27.77 7.49 22.43
C GLY A 334 -27.29 6.09 22.04
N THR A 335 -27.24 5.77 20.74
CA THR A 335 -26.71 4.50 20.26
C THR A 335 -25.16 4.56 20.30
N GLU A 336 -24.54 3.52 20.82
CA GLU A 336 -23.08 3.34 20.74
C GLU A 336 -22.70 2.91 19.32
N VAL A 337 -21.95 3.75 18.60
CA VAL A 337 -21.48 3.43 17.24
C VAL A 337 -19.98 3.40 17.21
N ARG A 338 -19.42 2.29 16.70
CA ARG A 338 -17.97 2.07 16.53
C ARG A 338 -17.67 1.53 15.13
N PHE A 339 -16.44 1.67 14.71
CA PHE A 339 -15.92 1.12 13.46
C PHE A 339 -14.91 0.04 13.76
N GLY A 340 -15.01 -1.09 13.07
CA GLY A 340 -14.05 -2.19 13.11
C GLY A 340 -13.23 -2.21 11.84
N ILE A 341 -11.92 -1.92 11.94
CA ILE A 341 -11.02 -1.82 10.80
C ILE A 341 -10.14 -3.07 10.71
N HIS A 342 -10.21 -3.74 9.58
CA HIS A 342 -9.30 -4.83 9.28
C HIS A 342 -7.96 -4.28 8.76
N PRO A 343 -6.78 -4.80 9.19
CA PRO A 343 -5.46 -4.28 8.82
C PRO A 343 -5.20 -4.18 7.31
N VAL A 344 -5.85 -5.04 6.52
CA VAL A 344 -5.71 -5.05 5.04
C VAL A 344 -6.97 -4.58 4.32
N ALA A 345 -7.91 -3.93 5.03
CA ALA A 345 -9.07 -3.32 4.39
C ALA A 345 -8.64 -2.17 3.47
N GLY A 346 -9.04 -2.23 2.20
CA GLY A 346 -8.65 -1.25 1.20
C GLY A 346 -7.58 -1.75 0.23
N ARG A 347 -6.76 -0.84 -0.28
CA ARG A 347 -5.68 -1.11 -1.24
C ARG A 347 -4.31 -0.58 -0.80
N LEU A 348 -4.23 0.02 0.38
CA LEU A 348 -3.00 0.45 1.04
C LEU A 348 -3.20 0.39 2.56
N PRO A 349 -2.13 0.34 3.34
CA PRO A 349 -2.21 0.37 4.81
C PRO A 349 -2.93 1.63 5.31
N GLY A 350 -3.87 1.45 6.26
CA GLY A 350 -4.62 2.56 6.83
C GLY A 350 -5.62 3.23 5.89
N HIS A 351 -5.92 2.63 4.74
CA HIS A 351 -6.83 3.21 3.75
C HIS A 351 -8.18 3.59 4.35
N MET A 352 -8.78 2.71 5.15
CA MET A 352 -10.08 2.98 5.78
C MET A 352 -9.99 4.06 6.84
N ASN A 353 -8.91 4.10 7.62
CA ASN A 353 -8.70 5.13 8.63
C ASN A 353 -8.62 6.54 8.01
N VAL A 354 -7.89 6.67 6.90
CA VAL A 354 -7.80 7.95 6.17
C VAL A 354 -9.15 8.35 5.57
N LEU A 355 -9.89 7.39 5.01
CA LEU A 355 -11.22 7.61 4.42
C LEU A 355 -12.23 8.11 5.47
N LEU A 356 -12.23 7.50 6.66
CA LEU A 356 -13.08 7.91 7.77
C LEU A 356 -12.66 9.26 8.35
N ALA A 357 -11.36 9.55 8.39
CA ALA A 357 -10.84 10.85 8.78
C ALA A 357 -11.25 11.96 7.79
N GLU A 358 -11.25 11.68 6.48
CA GLU A 358 -11.77 12.59 5.44
C GLU A 358 -13.25 12.91 5.67
N ALA A 359 -14.05 11.91 6.04
CA ALA A 359 -15.46 12.07 6.39
C ALA A 359 -15.68 12.67 7.78
N LYS A 360 -14.62 13.04 8.51
CA LYS A 360 -14.67 13.64 9.86
C LYS A 360 -15.28 12.72 10.93
N VAL A 361 -15.18 11.42 10.77
CA VAL A 361 -15.53 10.46 11.82
C VAL A 361 -14.57 10.64 12.99
N PRO A 362 -15.06 10.75 14.24
CA PRO A 362 -14.21 10.84 15.42
C PRO A 362 -13.27 9.61 15.52
N TYR A 363 -12.01 9.86 15.81
CA TYR A 363 -11.00 8.79 15.80
C TYR A 363 -11.16 7.81 16.97
N ASP A 364 -11.68 8.27 18.09
CA ASP A 364 -11.92 7.48 19.30
C ASP A 364 -12.89 6.30 19.12
N ILE A 365 -13.70 6.32 18.06
CA ILE A 365 -14.61 5.23 17.71
C ILE A 365 -14.12 4.35 16.56
N VAL A 366 -12.94 4.60 16.04
CA VAL A 366 -12.31 3.81 14.96
C VAL A 366 -11.31 2.86 15.57
N LEU A 367 -11.68 1.59 15.70
CA LEU A 367 -10.93 0.58 16.42
C LEU A 367 -10.33 -0.44 15.46
N GLU A 368 -9.14 -0.93 15.79
CA GLU A 368 -8.49 -2.02 15.06
C GLU A 368 -9.20 -3.36 15.33
N MET A 369 -9.01 -4.31 14.43
CA MET A 369 -9.64 -5.63 14.51
C MET A 369 -9.40 -6.32 15.85
N ASP A 370 -8.18 -6.27 16.38
CA ASP A 370 -7.79 -6.92 17.64
C ASP A 370 -8.47 -6.26 18.86
N GLU A 371 -8.88 -5.01 18.74
CA GLU A 371 -9.57 -4.27 19.80
C GLU A 371 -11.08 -4.51 19.82
N ILE A 372 -11.68 -4.83 18.66
CA ILE A 372 -13.15 -4.86 18.51
C ILE A 372 -13.72 -6.27 18.33
N ASN A 373 -12.89 -7.26 18.00
CA ASN A 373 -13.36 -8.60 17.64
C ASN A 373 -14.13 -9.30 18.78
N ASP A 374 -13.73 -9.05 20.02
CA ASP A 374 -14.40 -9.62 21.20
C ASP A 374 -15.77 -8.96 21.53
N ASP A 375 -16.08 -7.82 20.91
CA ASP A 375 -17.30 -7.05 21.17
C ASP A 375 -18.49 -7.44 20.26
N PHE A 376 -18.24 -8.18 19.17
CA PHE A 376 -19.30 -8.60 18.27
C PHE A 376 -20.46 -9.36 18.93
N PRO A 377 -20.23 -10.30 19.88
CA PRO A 377 -21.33 -11.02 20.53
C PRO A 377 -22.34 -10.14 21.27
N GLU A 378 -21.90 -8.98 21.75
CA GLU A 378 -22.77 -8.02 22.48
C GLU A 378 -23.35 -6.94 21.55
N THR A 379 -22.95 -6.93 20.27
CA THR A 379 -23.38 -5.92 19.29
C THR A 379 -24.76 -6.27 18.73
N ASP A 380 -25.64 -5.28 18.72
CA ASP A 380 -27.02 -5.46 18.21
C ASP A 380 -27.03 -5.56 16.68
N VAL A 381 -26.39 -4.61 16.00
CA VAL A 381 -26.36 -4.55 14.53
C VAL A 381 -24.95 -4.29 14.02
N VAL A 382 -24.52 -5.09 13.05
CA VAL A 382 -23.29 -4.84 12.30
C VAL A 382 -23.62 -4.43 10.87
N LEU A 383 -23.03 -3.33 10.40
CA LEU A 383 -23.11 -2.91 9.01
C LEU A 383 -21.82 -3.25 8.27
N VAL A 384 -21.88 -4.19 7.34
CA VAL A 384 -20.76 -4.56 6.47
C VAL A 384 -20.87 -3.76 5.18
N ILE A 385 -20.06 -2.72 5.00
CA ILE A 385 -20.16 -1.79 3.87
C ILE A 385 -18.93 -1.88 3.00
N GLY A 386 -19.06 -2.57 1.86
CA GLY A 386 -17.99 -2.70 0.88
C GLY A 386 -16.83 -3.62 1.29
N ALA A 387 -17.00 -4.42 2.34
CA ALA A 387 -16.12 -5.51 2.75
C ALA A 387 -16.65 -6.86 2.27
N ASN A 388 -15.77 -7.83 2.06
CA ASN A 388 -16.13 -9.21 1.71
C ASN A 388 -15.18 -10.21 2.36
N ASP A 389 -13.92 -10.25 1.89
CA ASP A 389 -12.95 -11.26 2.34
C ASP A 389 -12.53 -11.05 3.80
N THR A 390 -12.50 -9.81 4.27
CA THR A 390 -12.13 -9.42 5.64
C THR A 390 -13.19 -9.77 6.72
N VAL A 391 -14.37 -10.19 6.30
CA VAL A 391 -15.49 -10.63 7.15
C VAL A 391 -15.96 -12.04 6.80
N ASN A 392 -15.12 -12.83 6.13
CA ASN A 392 -15.49 -14.13 5.59
C ASN A 392 -15.15 -15.28 6.56
N PRO A 393 -16.15 -16.01 7.09
CA PRO A 393 -15.92 -17.15 7.97
C PRO A 393 -15.10 -18.28 7.34
N ALA A 394 -15.09 -18.41 6.01
CA ALA A 394 -14.30 -19.43 5.32
C ALA A 394 -12.79 -19.32 5.60
N ALA A 395 -12.31 -18.15 6.03
CA ALA A 395 -10.94 -17.99 6.50
C ALA A 395 -10.60 -18.88 7.71
N GLN A 396 -11.58 -19.17 8.54
CA GLN A 396 -11.43 -20.01 9.74
C GLN A 396 -11.93 -21.44 9.53
N THR A 397 -12.92 -21.64 8.66
CA THR A 397 -13.65 -22.93 8.55
C THR A 397 -13.19 -23.79 7.38
N ASP A 398 -12.62 -23.19 6.32
CA ASP A 398 -12.16 -23.91 5.13
C ASP A 398 -10.64 -23.86 4.99
N PRO A 399 -9.91 -24.95 5.34
CA PRO A 399 -8.44 -24.98 5.22
C PRO A 399 -7.95 -24.94 3.76
N ASN A 400 -8.81 -25.18 2.76
CA ASN A 400 -8.46 -25.13 1.34
C ASN A 400 -8.77 -23.75 0.72
N SER A 401 -9.39 -22.86 1.46
CA SER A 401 -9.70 -21.52 0.99
C SER A 401 -8.42 -20.71 0.71
N PRO A 402 -8.38 -19.92 -0.37
CA PRO A 402 -7.29 -18.96 -0.60
C PRO A 402 -7.03 -17.99 0.55
N ILE A 403 -8.02 -17.76 1.42
CA ILE A 403 -7.92 -16.90 2.61
C ILE A 403 -7.77 -17.70 3.92
N ALA A 404 -7.55 -19.02 3.86
CA ALA A 404 -7.43 -19.87 5.04
C ALA A 404 -6.42 -19.33 6.06
N GLY A 405 -6.81 -19.28 7.32
CA GLY A 405 -6.00 -18.80 8.44
C GLY A 405 -5.80 -17.28 8.48
N MET A 406 -6.39 -16.51 7.57
CA MET A 406 -6.40 -15.06 7.66
C MET A 406 -7.24 -14.63 8.88
N PRO A 407 -6.72 -13.82 9.81
CA PRO A 407 -7.55 -13.19 10.82
C PRO A 407 -8.64 -12.36 10.14
N VAL A 408 -9.86 -12.41 10.64
CA VAL A 408 -11.03 -11.72 10.08
C VAL A 408 -11.84 -11.05 11.17
N LEU A 409 -12.63 -10.05 10.79
CA LEU A 409 -13.63 -9.47 11.67
C LEU A 409 -14.80 -10.48 11.81
N GLU A 410 -15.02 -10.96 13.00
CA GLU A 410 -15.97 -12.04 13.30
C GLU A 410 -17.42 -11.55 13.42
N VAL A 411 -17.85 -10.79 12.41
CA VAL A 411 -19.16 -10.10 12.38
C VAL A 411 -20.35 -11.03 12.57
N TRP A 412 -20.23 -12.31 12.19
CA TRP A 412 -21.29 -13.31 12.32
C TRP A 412 -21.66 -13.66 13.76
N LYS A 413 -20.86 -13.21 14.73
CA LYS A 413 -21.16 -13.37 16.16
C LYS A 413 -22.14 -12.35 16.69
N ALA A 414 -22.41 -11.27 15.95
CA ALA A 414 -23.37 -10.23 16.32
C ALA A 414 -24.81 -10.74 16.23
N LYS A 415 -25.76 -10.00 16.84
CA LYS A 415 -27.18 -10.39 16.82
C LYS A 415 -27.78 -10.29 15.42
N GLU A 416 -27.49 -9.19 14.69
CA GLU A 416 -27.93 -8.96 13.31
C GLU A 416 -26.75 -8.40 12.49
N VAL A 417 -26.60 -8.90 11.24
CA VAL A 417 -25.56 -8.46 10.30
C VAL A 417 -26.20 -8.00 9.00
N VAL A 418 -26.02 -6.75 8.65
CA VAL A 418 -26.51 -6.18 7.38
C VAL A 418 -25.34 -6.05 6.41
N VAL A 419 -25.39 -6.78 5.31
CA VAL A 419 -24.33 -6.79 4.29
C VAL A 419 -24.77 -5.99 3.07
N PHE A 420 -24.03 -4.93 2.77
CA PHE A 420 -24.25 -4.09 1.59
C PHE A 420 -23.45 -4.62 0.39
N LYS A 421 -24.15 -5.04 -0.65
CA LYS A 421 -23.56 -5.52 -1.90
C LYS A 421 -24.36 -5.07 -3.12
N ARG A 422 -23.69 -4.99 -4.26
CA ARG A 422 -24.38 -4.76 -5.54
C ARG A 422 -24.97 -6.05 -6.12
N SER A 423 -24.39 -7.20 -5.83
CA SER A 423 -24.79 -8.52 -6.29
C SER A 423 -24.11 -9.61 -5.46
N MET A 424 -24.52 -10.87 -5.63
CA MET A 424 -23.92 -12.04 -4.95
C MET A 424 -22.55 -12.47 -5.51
N ASN A 425 -21.96 -11.71 -6.42
CA ASN A 425 -20.62 -12.00 -6.95
C ASN A 425 -19.57 -12.06 -5.84
N THR A 426 -18.57 -12.92 -6.04
CA THR A 426 -17.43 -13.07 -5.13
C THR A 426 -16.66 -11.77 -4.95
N GLY A 427 -15.91 -11.65 -3.85
CA GLY A 427 -15.00 -10.56 -3.58
C GLY A 427 -13.70 -10.63 -4.40
N TYR A 428 -12.72 -9.86 -3.97
CA TYR A 428 -11.46 -9.71 -4.69
C TYR A 428 -10.58 -10.97 -4.67
N ALA A 429 -10.69 -11.79 -3.61
CA ALA A 429 -10.03 -13.09 -3.50
C ALA A 429 -10.72 -14.19 -4.35
N GLY A 430 -11.88 -13.92 -4.92
CA GLY A 430 -12.64 -14.90 -5.71
C GLY A 430 -13.28 -16.01 -4.88
N VAL A 431 -13.39 -15.83 -3.55
CA VAL A 431 -13.94 -16.81 -2.62
C VAL A 431 -15.39 -16.48 -2.30
N GLN A 432 -16.23 -17.51 -2.21
CA GLN A 432 -17.59 -17.35 -1.69
C GLN A 432 -17.56 -17.02 -0.19
N ASN A 433 -18.56 -16.29 0.25
CA ASN A 433 -18.67 -15.88 1.65
C ASN A 433 -19.90 -16.51 2.30
N PRO A 434 -19.72 -17.54 3.15
CA PRO A 434 -20.81 -18.22 3.86
C PRO A 434 -21.61 -17.28 4.77
N LEU A 435 -21.04 -16.15 5.21
CA LEU A 435 -21.71 -15.12 6.01
C LEU A 435 -23.06 -14.73 5.41
N PHE A 436 -23.18 -14.67 4.08
CA PHE A 436 -24.39 -14.18 3.40
C PHE A 436 -25.60 -15.10 3.57
N PHE A 437 -25.36 -16.34 3.97
CA PHE A 437 -26.38 -17.38 4.17
C PHE A 437 -26.64 -17.67 5.65
N ASN A 438 -26.02 -16.95 6.58
CA ASN A 438 -26.25 -17.13 8.00
C ASN A 438 -27.66 -16.61 8.38
N GLU A 439 -28.28 -17.25 9.38
CA GLU A 439 -29.62 -16.88 9.85
C GLU A 439 -29.71 -15.43 10.37
N ASN A 440 -28.62 -14.92 10.96
CA ASN A 440 -28.54 -13.56 11.47
C ASN A 440 -28.04 -12.56 10.45
N SER A 441 -27.82 -12.97 9.19
CA SER A 441 -27.33 -12.09 8.12
C SER A 441 -28.44 -11.74 7.14
N VAL A 442 -28.46 -10.49 6.73
CA VAL A 442 -29.40 -9.96 5.74
C VAL A 442 -28.64 -9.16 4.68
N MET A 443 -29.10 -9.27 3.44
CA MET A 443 -28.50 -8.63 2.29
C MET A 443 -29.27 -7.36 1.92
N CYS A 444 -28.58 -6.22 1.89
CA CYS A 444 -29.09 -4.96 1.38
C CYS A 444 -28.44 -4.64 0.04
N PHE A 445 -29.17 -4.97 -1.04
CA PHE A 445 -28.62 -4.82 -2.40
C PHE A 445 -28.75 -3.39 -2.92
N GLY A 446 -27.73 -2.95 -3.63
CA GLY A 446 -27.71 -1.65 -4.29
C GLY A 446 -26.31 -1.04 -4.37
N ASP A 447 -26.24 0.16 -4.91
CA ASP A 447 -25.05 1.00 -4.80
C ASP A 447 -24.90 1.47 -3.36
N ALA A 448 -23.71 1.28 -2.76
CA ALA A 448 -23.53 1.52 -1.33
C ALA A 448 -23.87 2.96 -0.92
N LYS A 449 -23.47 3.97 -1.72
CA LYS A 449 -23.80 5.36 -1.41
C LYS A 449 -25.30 5.59 -1.45
N LYS A 450 -25.95 5.20 -2.55
CA LYS A 450 -27.40 5.38 -2.73
C LYS A 450 -28.20 4.69 -1.62
N THR A 451 -27.85 3.45 -1.30
CA THR A 451 -28.51 2.67 -0.26
C THR A 451 -28.34 3.30 1.12
N VAL A 452 -27.14 3.77 1.45
CA VAL A 452 -26.86 4.44 2.73
C VAL A 452 -27.54 5.81 2.79
N ASP A 453 -27.62 6.56 1.69
CA ASP A 453 -28.37 7.83 1.61
C ASP A 453 -29.88 7.60 1.86
N GLU A 454 -30.44 6.52 1.32
CA GLU A 454 -31.85 6.13 1.57
C GLU A 454 -32.08 5.78 3.06
N ILE A 455 -31.18 5.03 3.70
CA ILE A 455 -31.22 4.74 5.13
C ILE A 455 -31.14 6.02 5.95
N LEU A 456 -30.24 6.92 5.60
CA LEU A 456 -30.09 8.22 6.27
C LEU A 456 -31.38 9.06 6.17
N ALA A 457 -32.00 9.08 4.99
CA ALA A 457 -33.26 9.78 4.77
C ALA A 457 -34.38 9.20 5.62
N GLU A 458 -34.44 7.87 5.76
CA GLU A 458 -35.44 7.21 6.66
C GLU A 458 -35.16 7.51 8.13
N LEU A 459 -33.91 7.50 8.56
CA LEU A 459 -33.51 7.81 9.95
C LEU A 459 -33.82 9.26 10.35
N LYS A 460 -33.86 10.19 9.40
CA LYS A 460 -34.20 11.61 9.63
C LYS A 460 -35.67 11.89 9.70
N LYS A 461 -36.56 10.92 9.37
CA LYS A 461 -38.02 11.01 9.56
C LYS A 461 -38.40 10.75 11.01
#